data_1b7b8adbedba110c7ea44ed8009a3db3
#
_entry.id   1b7b8adbedba110c7ea44ed8009a3db3
#
_cell.length_a   1.000
_cell.length_b   1.000
_cell.length_c   1.000
_cell.angle_alpha   90.00
_cell.angle_beta   90.00
_cell.angle_gamma   90.00
#
_symmetry.space_group_name_H-M   'P 1'
#
loop_
_entity.id
_entity.type
_entity.pdbx_description
1 polymer ?
#
loop_
_entity_poly.entity_id
_entity_poly.type
_entity_poly.pdbx_seq_one_letter_code
_entity_poly.pdbx_strand_id
1 'polypeptide(L)'
;VAGEYDVIITAANLGRLAEVDSGWVLQALYEPPIPGTIVRLKGQTGSAVAALKGRGLAMANPQSLVVLRGMEWLASQGLKAGVDYQLVQVRNDDSLPALLTGGATPRAMMSMGEFRSVPEAARAQLEVETIFAEVPGFTVLTSPKLAPATATRVREALLGLPASEEGKQFAELSGVRGVRAARPRELESLDSMLAATRAGLAR
;
A
#
# COMPACT_ATOMS: atom_id res chain seq x y z
N VAL A 1 -4.88 18.24 -4.98
CA VAL A 1 -4.24 18.28 -6.30
C VAL A 1 -4.73 19.53 -7.00
N ALA A 2 -3.84 20.51 -7.18
CA ALA A 2 -4.21 21.88 -7.54
C ALA A 2 -4.61 22.10 -9.04
N GLY A 3 -5.12 21.08 -9.71
CA GLY A 3 -5.55 21.20 -11.11
C GLY A 3 -4.42 21.22 -12.14
N GLU A 4 -3.24 20.74 -11.76
CA GLU A 4 -2.04 20.69 -12.60
C GLU A 4 -1.94 19.40 -13.42
N TYR A 5 -2.74 18.40 -13.08
CA TYR A 5 -2.70 17.09 -13.71
C TYR A 5 -4.06 16.67 -14.23
N ASP A 6 -4.08 16.00 -15.38
CA ASP A 6 -5.27 15.41 -15.98
C ASP A 6 -5.45 13.94 -15.61
N VAL A 7 -4.36 13.25 -15.27
CA VAL A 7 -4.33 11.84 -14.88
C VAL A 7 -3.42 11.68 -13.67
N ILE A 8 -3.85 10.90 -12.68
CA ILE A 8 -3.03 10.52 -11.54
C ILE A 8 -3.03 9.00 -11.37
N ILE A 9 -1.88 8.47 -10.94
CA ILE A 9 -1.72 7.10 -10.48
C ILE A 9 -1.35 7.17 -9.01
N THR A 10 -2.13 6.53 -8.15
CA THR A 10 -1.94 6.66 -6.71
C THR A 10 -2.45 5.43 -5.95
N ALA A 11 -2.09 5.33 -4.66
CA ALA A 11 -2.64 4.32 -3.77
C ALA A 11 -4.16 4.48 -3.64
N ALA A 12 -4.88 3.37 -3.45
CA ALA A 12 -6.33 3.36 -3.52
C ALA A 12 -7.02 4.25 -2.47
N ASN A 13 -6.46 4.41 -1.27
CA ASN A 13 -6.99 5.34 -0.26
C ASN A 13 -6.86 6.81 -0.68
N LEU A 14 -5.76 7.19 -1.34
CA LEU A 14 -5.59 8.52 -1.91
C LEU A 14 -6.48 8.71 -3.13
N GLY A 15 -6.66 7.67 -3.95
CA GLY A 15 -7.61 7.65 -5.05
C GLY A 15 -9.04 7.89 -4.56
N ARG A 16 -9.46 7.19 -3.49
CA ARG A 16 -10.78 7.40 -2.88
C ARG A 16 -10.94 8.81 -2.33
N LEU A 17 -9.90 9.34 -1.70
CA LEU A 17 -9.90 10.72 -1.22
C LEU A 17 -10.08 11.71 -2.38
N ALA A 18 -9.40 11.50 -3.51
CA ALA A 18 -9.54 12.33 -4.70
C ALA A 18 -10.95 12.26 -5.31
N GLU A 19 -11.60 11.08 -5.31
CA GLU A 19 -13.00 10.95 -5.73
C GLU A 19 -13.92 11.80 -4.85
N VAL A 20 -13.80 11.65 -3.51
CA VAL A 20 -14.72 12.28 -2.55
C VAL A 20 -14.49 13.79 -2.46
N ASP A 21 -13.25 14.23 -2.37
CA ASP A 21 -12.93 15.63 -2.09
C ASP A 21 -12.84 16.50 -3.36
N SER A 22 -12.61 15.90 -4.52
CA SER A 22 -12.30 16.67 -5.75
C SER A 22 -13.00 16.13 -6.99
N GLY A 23 -13.87 15.12 -6.87
CA GLY A 23 -14.65 14.58 -7.97
C GLY A 23 -13.85 13.87 -9.06
N TRP A 24 -12.63 13.40 -8.75
CA TRP A 24 -11.85 12.60 -9.68
C TRP A 24 -12.57 11.30 -10.04
N VAL A 25 -12.37 10.84 -11.27
CA VAL A 25 -13.07 9.67 -11.80
C VAL A 25 -12.13 8.49 -11.91
N LEU A 26 -12.42 7.42 -11.17
CA LEU A 26 -11.65 6.19 -11.21
C LEU A 26 -11.82 5.50 -12.58
N GLN A 27 -10.73 5.22 -13.26
CA GLN A 27 -10.71 4.59 -14.58
C GLN A 27 -10.28 3.12 -14.52
N ALA A 28 -9.23 2.84 -13.79
CA ALA A 28 -8.61 1.52 -13.77
C ALA A 28 -7.88 1.25 -12.46
N LEU A 29 -7.62 -0.03 -12.20
CA LEU A 29 -6.76 -0.50 -11.11
C LEU A 29 -5.69 -1.44 -11.66
N TYR A 30 -4.51 -1.39 -11.03
CA TYR A 30 -3.43 -2.33 -11.29
C TYR A 30 -3.68 -3.65 -10.56
N GLU A 31 -3.28 -4.74 -11.20
CA GLU A 31 -3.42 -6.11 -10.69
C GLU A 31 -2.03 -6.76 -10.52
N PRO A 32 -1.86 -7.67 -9.56
CA PRO A 32 -2.85 -8.12 -8.57
C PRO A 32 -3.01 -7.12 -7.40
N PRO A 33 -3.98 -7.36 -6.50
CA PRO A 33 -4.02 -6.70 -5.18
C PRO A 33 -2.69 -6.85 -4.45
N ILE A 34 -2.42 -5.91 -3.56
CA ILE A 34 -1.15 -5.82 -2.81
C ILE A 34 -1.32 -6.50 -1.44
N PRO A 35 -0.66 -7.65 -1.18
CA PRO A 35 -0.69 -8.26 0.14
C PRO A 35 0.10 -7.42 1.15
N GLY A 36 -0.53 -7.11 2.30
CA GLY A 36 0.10 -6.50 3.45
C GLY A 36 0.63 -7.56 4.42
N THR A 37 1.86 -7.42 4.88
CA THR A 37 2.57 -8.43 5.65
C THR A 37 3.16 -7.90 6.94
N ILE A 38 3.21 -8.77 7.96
CA ILE A 38 4.11 -8.63 9.10
C ILE A 38 5.33 -9.51 8.84
N VAL A 39 6.50 -8.91 8.97
CA VAL A 39 7.80 -9.55 8.74
C VAL A 39 8.58 -9.60 10.04
N ARG A 40 9.36 -10.67 10.25
CA ARG A 40 10.24 -10.89 11.39
C ARG A 40 11.57 -11.51 10.98
N LEU A 41 12.51 -11.55 11.92
CA LEU A 41 13.71 -12.39 11.77
C LEU A 41 13.33 -13.87 11.78
N LYS A 42 13.98 -14.65 10.94
CA LYS A 42 13.87 -16.12 10.98
C LYS A 42 14.27 -16.68 12.33
N GLY A 43 13.56 -17.69 12.77
CA GLY A 43 13.80 -18.35 14.05
C GLY A 43 13.20 -17.62 15.26
N GLN A 44 12.66 -16.43 15.12
CA GLN A 44 11.86 -15.83 16.18
C GLN A 44 10.56 -16.60 16.37
N THR A 45 10.18 -16.81 17.63
CA THR A 45 8.94 -17.50 18.02
C THR A 45 7.88 -16.50 18.52
N GLY A 46 6.65 -16.99 18.71
CA GLY A 46 5.54 -16.17 19.20
C GLY A 46 4.85 -15.38 18.09
N SER A 47 3.61 -14.97 18.35
CA SER A 47 2.81 -14.20 17.40
C SER A 47 3.22 -12.72 17.38
N ALA A 48 2.91 -12.03 16.28
CA ALA A 48 3.08 -10.58 16.14
C ALA A 48 2.43 -9.82 17.30
N VAL A 49 1.23 -10.25 17.71
CA VAL A 49 0.48 -9.65 18.81
C VAL A 49 1.25 -9.71 20.12
N ALA A 50 1.81 -10.89 20.45
CA ALA A 50 2.60 -11.05 21.70
C ALA A 50 3.92 -10.27 21.63
N ALA A 51 4.58 -10.27 20.48
CA ALA A 51 5.88 -9.64 20.30
C ALA A 51 5.81 -8.09 20.32
N LEU A 52 4.66 -7.50 19.95
CA LEU A 52 4.51 -6.05 19.83
C LEU A 52 4.11 -5.34 21.12
N LYS A 53 3.61 -6.06 22.15
CA LYS A 53 3.18 -5.42 23.41
C LYS A 53 4.32 -4.66 24.06
N GLY A 54 4.14 -3.34 24.23
CA GLY A 54 5.12 -2.41 24.80
C GLY A 54 6.35 -2.16 23.91
N ARG A 55 6.32 -2.56 22.64
CA ARG A 55 7.47 -2.48 21.72
C ARG A 55 7.17 -1.71 20.44
N GLY A 56 8.17 -1.57 19.58
CA GLY A 56 8.06 -0.89 18.28
C GLY A 56 7.64 -1.84 17.16
N LEU A 57 6.82 -1.32 16.23
CA LEU A 57 6.53 -1.90 14.93
C LEU A 57 7.14 -1.00 13.86
N ALA A 58 8.13 -1.50 13.11
CA ALA A 58 8.79 -0.73 12.06
C ALA A 58 7.91 -0.65 10.80
N MET A 59 7.89 0.51 10.15
CA MET A 59 7.26 0.73 8.85
C MET A 59 7.87 1.97 8.17
N ALA A 60 7.83 2.05 6.84
CA ALA A 60 8.38 3.19 6.11
C ALA A 60 7.36 4.32 5.97
N ASN A 61 6.17 4.03 5.49
CA ASN A 61 5.14 5.04 5.26
C ASN A 61 3.88 4.77 6.10
N PRO A 62 3.65 5.56 7.19
CA PRO A 62 2.49 5.38 8.06
C PRO A 62 1.15 5.68 7.37
N GLN A 63 1.18 6.30 6.20
CA GLN A 63 -0.01 6.68 5.43
C GLN A 63 -0.34 5.70 4.32
N SER A 64 0.53 4.69 4.10
CA SER A 64 0.25 3.68 3.09
C SER A 64 -1.00 2.87 3.47
N LEU A 65 -1.78 2.48 2.47
CA LEU A 65 -2.98 1.69 2.69
C LEU A 65 -2.65 0.36 3.40
N VAL A 66 -1.49 -0.23 3.11
CA VAL A 66 -1.00 -1.44 3.79
C VAL A 66 -0.85 -1.20 5.29
N VAL A 67 -0.21 -0.10 5.69
CA VAL A 67 -0.01 0.23 7.12
C VAL A 67 -1.35 0.54 7.80
N LEU A 68 -2.23 1.32 7.16
CA LEU A 68 -3.56 1.62 7.71
C LEU A 68 -4.38 0.33 7.94
N ARG A 69 -4.40 -0.60 6.98
CA ARG A 69 -5.06 -1.90 7.13
C ARG A 69 -4.40 -2.79 8.19
N GLY A 70 -3.07 -2.75 8.28
CA GLY A 70 -2.34 -3.49 9.32
C GLY A 70 -2.64 -2.97 10.72
N MET A 71 -2.79 -1.66 10.89
CA MET A 71 -3.22 -1.08 12.18
C MET A 71 -4.66 -1.49 12.53
N GLU A 72 -5.59 -1.52 11.57
CA GLU A 72 -6.95 -2.04 11.80
C GLU A 72 -6.91 -3.52 12.18
N TRP A 73 -6.10 -4.32 11.48
CA TRP A 73 -5.94 -5.74 11.81
C TRP A 73 -5.38 -5.92 13.23
N LEU A 74 -4.33 -5.18 13.62
CA LEU A 74 -3.79 -5.23 14.99
C LEU A 74 -4.83 -4.78 16.02
N ALA A 75 -5.63 -3.77 15.70
CA ALA A 75 -6.73 -3.33 16.58
C ALA A 75 -7.80 -4.41 16.76
N SER A 76 -8.12 -5.18 15.71
CA SER A 76 -9.03 -6.34 15.82
C SER A 76 -8.45 -7.48 16.67
N GLN A 77 -7.12 -7.52 16.81
CA GLN A 77 -6.40 -8.44 17.71
C GLN A 77 -6.21 -7.85 19.13
N GLY A 78 -6.78 -6.69 19.42
CA GLY A 78 -6.70 -6.04 20.72
C GLY A 78 -5.48 -5.17 20.95
N LEU A 79 -4.73 -4.81 19.91
CA LEU A 79 -3.55 -3.93 20.00
C LEU A 79 -3.80 -2.58 19.33
N LYS A 80 -3.62 -1.49 20.06
CA LYS A 80 -3.77 -0.11 19.57
C LYS A 80 -2.42 0.58 19.47
N ALA A 81 -2.16 1.18 18.31
CA ALA A 81 -0.97 2.01 18.10
C ALA A 81 -0.96 3.20 19.06
N GLY A 82 0.21 3.53 19.61
CA GLY A 82 0.39 4.58 20.60
C GLY A 82 -0.02 4.22 22.03
N VAL A 83 -0.67 3.07 22.23
CA VAL A 83 -1.09 2.55 23.54
C VAL A 83 -0.35 1.25 23.84
N ASP A 84 -0.58 0.22 23.03
CA ASP A 84 -0.03 -1.13 23.21
C ASP A 84 1.29 -1.34 22.49
N TYR A 85 1.54 -0.58 21.42
CA TYR A 85 2.80 -0.58 20.67
C TYR A 85 3.05 0.79 20.03
N GLN A 86 4.31 1.07 19.67
CA GLN A 86 4.70 2.31 19.01
C GLN A 86 5.01 2.06 17.53
N LEU A 87 4.60 3.00 16.65
CA LEU A 87 5.03 2.99 15.26
C LEU A 87 6.44 3.58 15.16
N VAL A 88 7.36 2.82 14.59
CA VAL A 88 8.74 3.24 14.34
C VAL A 88 8.90 3.47 12.85
N GLN A 89 8.80 4.75 12.47
CA GLN A 89 8.95 5.14 11.07
C GLN A 89 10.43 5.17 10.67
N VAL A 90 10.76 4.57 9.53
CA VAL A 90 12.05 4.71 8.86
C VAL A 90 11.93 5.61 7.65
N ARG A 91 13.07 6.08 7.14
CA ARG A 91 13.08 7.00 5.97
C ARG A 91 12.69 6.31 4.67
N ASN A 92 13.03 5.04 4.55
CA ASN A 92 12.76 4.23 3.37
C ASN A 92 12.67 2.75 3.76
N ASP A 93 12.15 1.94 2.85
CA ASP A 93 11.94 0.51 3.05
C ASP A 93 13.25 -0.26 3.24
N ASP A 94 14.35 0.20 2.64
CA ASP A 94 15.68 -0.43 2.75
C ASP A 94 16.22 -0.41 4.19
N SER A 95 15.72 0.50 5.04
CA SER A 95 16.11 0.60 6.44
C SER A 95 15.35 -0.38 7.36
N LEU A 96 14.23 -0.96 6.90
CA LEU A 96 13.42 -1.89 7.71
C LEU A 96 14.18 -3.16 8.13
N PRO A 97 14.94 -3.83 7.24
CA PRO A 97 15.75 -4.98 7.62
C PRO A 97 16.74 -4.69 8.74
N ALA A 98 17.36 -3.51 8.73
CA ALA A 98 18.35 -3.13 9.74
C ALA A 98 17.73 -2.99 11.15
N LEU A 99 16.49 -2.47 11.27
CA LEU A 99 15.79 -2.41 12.56
C LEU A 99 15.45 -3.80 13.11
N LEU A 100 15.12 -4.74 12.24
CA LEU A 100 14.83 -6.12 12.61
C LEU A 100 16.12 -6.84 13.05
N THR A 101 17.19 -6.80 12.23
CA THR A 101 18.46 -7.48 12.50
C THR A 101 19.20 -6.86 13.68
N GLY A 102 19.09 -5.55 13.88
CA GLY A 102 19.64 -4.85 15.04
C GLY A 102 18.82 -5.01 16.33
N GLY A 103 17.67 -5.70 16.28
CA GLY A 103 16.81 -5.93 17.44
C GLY A 103 16.06 -4.70 17.94
N ALA A 104 16.10 -3.59 17.22
CA ALA A 104 15.41 -2.35 17.61
C ALA A 104 13.89 -2.51 17.58
N THR A 105 13.37 -3.28 16.64
CA THR A 105 11.95 -3.67 16.58
C THR A 105 11.81 -5.18 16.38
N PRO A 106 10.82 -5.83 17.00
CA PRO A 106 10.60 -7.27 16.81
C PRO A 106 9.93 -7.61 15.48
N ARG A 107 9.20 -6.66 14.91
CA ARG A 107 8.40 -6.83 13.69
C ARG A 107 8.48 -5.59 12.81
N ALA A 108 8.32 -5.80 11.51
CA ALA A 108 8.11 -4.74 10.53
C ALA A 108 6.81 -5.01 9.76
N MET A 109 6.16 -3.94 9.36
CA MET A 109 4.97 -3.96 8.51
C MET A 109 5.33 -3.39 7.13
N MET A 110 5.06 -4.16 6.08
CA MET A 110 5.34 -3.78 4.70
C MET A 110 4.44 -4.55 3.73
N SER A 111 4.38 -4.12 2.49
CA SER A 111 3.76 -4.90 1.42
C SER A 111 4.63 -6.10 1.05
N MET A 112 4.03 -7.10 0.41
CA MET A 112 4.77 -8.22 -0.17
C MET A 112 5.75 -7.76 -1.27
N GLY A 113 5.40 -6.67 -2.00
CA GLY A 113 6.29 -6.06 -3.00
C GLY A 113 7.55 -5.49 -2.35
N GLU A 114 7.38 -4.67 -1.30
CA GLU A 114 8.50 -4.13 -0.52
C GLU A 114 9.36 -5.24 0.08
N PHE A 115 8.76 -6.29 0.64
CA PHE A 115 9.50 -7.44 1.14
C PHE A 115 10.35 -8.12 0.05
N ARG A 116 9.81 -8.29 -1.15
CA ARG A 116 10.54 -8.89 -2.28
C ARG A 116 11.67 -8.01 -2.79
N SER A 117 11.54 -6.70 -2.66
CA SER A 117 12.57 -5.71 -3.05
C SER A 117 13.71 -5.60 -2.04
N VAL A 118 13.56 -6.15 -0.83
CA VAL A 118 14.66 -6.22 0.15
C VAL A 118 15.84 -6.98 -0.48
N PRO A 119 17.08 -6.45 -0.41
CA PRO A 119 18.27 -7.13 -0.91
C PRO A 119 18.36 -8.57 -0.41
N GLU A 120 18.74 -9.50 -1.28
CA GLU A 120 18.67 -10.95 -1.02
C GLU A 120 19.38 -11.36 0.28
N ALA A 121 20.56 -10.83 0.55
CA ALA A 121 21.34 -11.14 1.75
C ALA A 121 20.59 -10.76 3.06
N ALA A 122 19.87 -9.64 3.05
CA ALA A 122 19.05 -9.22 4.19
C ALA A 122 17.75 -10.02 4.24
N ARG A 123 17.08 -10.21 3.11
CA ARG A 123 15.83 -10.97 3.00
C ARG A 123 16.03 -12.44 3.42
N ALA A 124 17.19 -13.03 3.16
CA ALA A 124 17.52 -14.38 3.60
C ALA A 124 17.42 -14.58 5.13
N GLN A 125 17.56 -13.51 5.90
CA GLN A 125 17.44 -13.52 7.37
C GLN A 125 16.00 -13.27 7.85
N LEU A 126 15.10 -12.90 6.96
CA LEU A 126 13.73 -12.50 7.27
C LEU A 126 12.73 -13.55 6.80
N GLU A 127 11.56 -13.54 7.43
CA GLU A 127 10.41 -14.33 7.00
C GLU A 127 9.12 -13.54 7.15
N VAL A 128 8.16 -13.82 6.27
CA VAL A 128 6.79 -13.32 6.42
C VAL A 128 6.10 -14.14 7.49
N GLU A 129 5.72 -13.50 8.59
CA GLU A 129 4.99 -14.15 9.67
C GLU A 129 3.51 -14.33 9.32
N THR A 130 2.92 -13.30 8.74
CA THR A 130 1.51 -13.33 8.33
C THR A 130 1.22 -12.35 7.19
N ILE A 131 0.24 -12.69 6.38
CA ILE A 131 -0.43 -11.77 5.45
C ILE A 131 -1.74 -11.39 6.14
N PHE A 132 -1.89 -10.11 6.51
CA PHE A 132 -3.03 -9.66 7.30
C PHE A 132 -4.17 -9.07 6.44
N ALA A 133 -3.89 -8.66 5.22
CA ALA A 133 -4.87 -8.13 4.27
C ALA A 133 -4.35 -8.19 2.84
N GLU A 134 -5.27 -8.12 1.89
CA GLU A 134 -4.99 -7.73 0.51
C GLU A 134 -5.65 -6.36 0.27
N VAL A 135 -4.85 -5.37 -0.15
CA VAL A 135 -5.36 -4.04 -0.48
C VAL A 135 -5.45 -3.88 -1.99
N PRO A 136 -6.39 -3.06 -2.51
CA PRO A 136 -6.44 -2.76 -3.94
C PRO A 136 -5.08 -2.29 -4.45
N GLY A 137 -4.72 -2.67 -5.67
CA GLY A 137 -3.55 -2.15 -6.35
C GLY A 137 -3.64 -0.65 -6.60
N PHE A 138 -2.61 -0.08 -7.23
CA PHE A 138 -2.63 1.33 -7.58
C PHE A 138 -3.83 1.65 -8.47
N THR A 139 -4.41 2.81 -8.24
CA THR A 139 -5.58 3.33 -8.96
C THR A 139 -5.16 4.38 -9.97
N VAL A 140 -5.82 4.39 -11.11
CA VAL A 140 -5.67 5.43 -12.13
C VAL A 140 -6.95 6.24 -12.19
N LEU A 141 -6.84 7.54 -11.95
CA LEU A 141 -7.98 8.47 -11.98
C LEU A 141 -7.72 9.57 -12.98
N THR A 142 -8.82 10.05 -13.56
CA THR A 142 -8.81 11.22 -14.44
C THR A 142 -9.47 12.42 -13.76
N SER A 143 -8.97 13.61 -14.10
CA SER A 143 -9.56 14.88 -13.64
C SER A 143 -11.03 14.97 -14.10
N PRO A 144 -11.94 15.49 -13.25
CA PRO A 144 -13.32 15.74 -13.66
C PRO A 144 -13.45 16.80 -14.77
N LYS A 145 -12.37 17.56 -15.05
CA LYS A 145 -12.30 18.55 -16.14
C LYS A 145 -11.87 17.94 -17.47
N LEU A 146 -11.35 16.71 -17.45
CA LEU A 146 -10.90 16.04 -18.68
C LEU A 146 -12.10 15.69 -19.56
N ALA A 147 -12.00 15.99 -20.85
CA ALA A 147 -13.06 15.66 -21.80
C ALA A 147 -13.37 14.15 -21.77
N PRO A 148 -14.66 13.74 -21.76
CA PRO A 148 -15.04 12.32 -21.63
C PRO A 148 -14.42 11.42 -22.69
N ALA A 149 -14.29 11.89 -23.93
CA ALA A 149 -13.65 11.15 -25.02
C ALA A 149 -12.15 10.90 -24.73
N THR A 150 -11.45 11.86 -24.10
CA THR A 150 -10.05 11.70 -23.70
C THR A 150 -9.93 10.74 -22.51
N ALA A 151 -10.80 10.83 -21.53
CA ALA A 151 -10.85 9.88 -20.41
C ALA A 151 -11.07 8.43 -20.88
N THR A 152 -11.97 8.24 -21.87
CA THR A 152 -12.19 6.92 -22.48
C THR A 152 -10.92 6.41 -23.17
N ARG A 153 -10.24 7.24 -23.96
CA ARG A 153 -8.98 6.86 -24.62
C ARG A 153 -7.88 6.50 -23.62
N VAL A 154 -7.76 7.25 -22.51
CA VAL A 154 -6.83 6.94 -21.42
C VAL A 154 -7.15 5.56 -20.85
N ARG A 155 -8.41 5.29 -20.53
CA ARG A 155 -8.82 3.98 -20.01
C ARG A 155 -8.53 2.84 -21.00
N GLU A 156 -8.85 3.01 -22.27
CA GLU A 156 -8.59 1.99 -23.30
C GLU A 156 -7.09 1.71 -23.46
N ALA A 157 -6.25 2.75 -23.47
CA ALA A 157 -4.80 2.61 -23.52
C ALA A 157 -4.25 1.84 -22.30
N LEU A 158 -4.76 2.14 -21.10
CA LEU A 158 -4.38 1.43 -19.87
C LEU A 158 -4.77 -0.04 -19.92
N LEU A 159 -5.98 -0.36 -20.38
CA LEU A 159 -6.44 -1.75 -20.48
C LEU A 159 -5.66 -2.54 -21.54
N GLY A 160 -5.18 -1.88 -22.58
CA GLY A 160 -4.32 -2.47 -23.61
C GLY A 160 -2.85 -2.61 -23.19
N LEU A 161 -2.41 -1.88 -22.16
CA LEU A 161 -1.01 -1.85 -21.74
C LEU A 161 -0.39 -3.23 -21.49
N PRO A 162 -1.05 -4.19 -20.79
CA PRO A 162 -0.46 -5.49 -20.52
C PRO A 162 -0.13 -6.32 -21.77
N ALA A 163 -0.75 -6.02 -22.89
CA ALA A 163 -0.51 -6.71 -24.17
C ALA A 163 0.63 -6.08 -24.98
N SER A 164 1.06 -4.85 -24.65
CA SER A 164 2.16 -4.16 -25.33
C SER A 164 3.53 -4.62 -24.84
N GLU A 165 4.59 -4.38 -25.61
CA GLU A 165 5.96 -4.69 -25.18
C GLU A 165 6.39 -3.83 -23.99
N GLU A 166 6.00 -2.55 -23.96
CA GLU A 166 6.25 -1.65 -22.84
C GLU A 166 5.54 -2.13 -21.57
N GLY A 167 4.31 -2.65 -21.73
CA GLY A 167 3.53 -3.21 -20.62
C GLY A 167 4.15 -4.48 -20.05
N LYS A 168 4.72 -5.35 -20.89
CA LYS A 168 5.45 -6.54 -20.44
C LYS A 168 6.72 -6.15 -19.66
N GLN A 169 7.51 -5.20 -20.18
CA GLN A 169 8.68 -4.67 -19.47
C GLN A 169 8.28 -4.02 -18.14
N PHE A 170 7.21 -3.24 -18.12
CA PHE A 170 6.68 -2.65 -16.89
C PHE A 170 6.27 -3.73 -15.88
N ALA A 171 5.63 -4.80 -16.33
CA ALA A 171 5.23 -5.93 -15.48
C ALA A 171 6.45 -6.63 -14.84
N GLU A 172 7.53 -6.84 -15.60
CA GLU A 172 8.77 -7.43 -15.10
C GLU A 172 9.42 -6.56 -14.01
N LEU A 173 9.44 -5.24 -14.20
CA LEU A 173 10.08 -4.29 -13.28
C LEU A 173 9.23 -4.02 -12.03
N SER A 174 7.91 -3.90 -12.18
CA SER A 174 7.00 -3.45 -11.11
C SER A 174 6.29 -4.57 -10.38
N GLY A 175 6.23 -5.76 -10.97
CA GLY A 175 5.38 -6.86 -10.50
C GLY A 175 3.89 -6.68 -10.79
N VAL A 176 3.50 -5.60 -11.47
CA VAL A 176 2.13 -5.39 -11.99
C VAL A 176 1.90 -6.33 -13.15
N ARG A 177 0.91 -7.22 -13.03
CA ARG A 177 0.63 -8.26 -14.04
C ARG A 177 -0.55 -7.94 -14.95
N GLY A 178 -1.28 -6.87 -14.63
CA GLY A 178 -2.45 -6.49 -15.40
C GLY A 178 -2.99 -5.13 -14.98
N VAL A 179 -3.89 -4.64 -15.81
CA VAL A 179 -4.71 -3.46 -15.53
C VAL A 179 -6.15 -3.83 -15.86
N ARG A 180 -7.06 -3.57 -14.95
CA ARG A 180 -8.49 -3.80 -15.19
C ARG A 180 -9.31 -2.53 -15.05
N ALA A 181 -10.43 -2.50 -15.73
CA ALA A 181 -11.40 -1.40 -15.56
C ALA A 181 -11.91 -1.35 -14.12
N ALA A 182 -12.12 -0.15 -13.64
CA ALA A 182 -12.77 0.09 -12.36
C ALA A 182 -14.25 -0.33 -12.40
N ARG A 183 -14.74 -0.86 -11.28
CA ARG A 183 -16.17 -1.11 -11.06
C ARG A 183 -16.82 0.10 -10.41
N PRO A 184 -18.12 0.31 -10.62
CA PRO A 184 -18.82 1.37 -9.88
C PRO A 184 -18.66 1.20 -8.37
N ARG A 185 -18.38 2.29 -7.66
CA ARG A 185 -18.30 2.35 -6.20
C ARG A 185 -17.21 1.45 -5.57
N GLU A 186 -16.21 1.08 -6.36
CA GLU A 186 -15.21 0.07 -5.96
C GLU A 186 -14.37 0.47 -4.74
N LEU A 187 -14.08 1.75 -4.58
CA LEU A 187 -13.27 2.26 -3.47
C LEU A 187 -14.08 2.65 -2.23
N GLU A 188 -15.40 2.52 -2.22
CA GLU A 188 -16.24 2.90 -1.06
C GLU A 188 -15.91 2.09 0.20
N SER A 189 -15.41 0.87 0.06
CA SER A 189 -14.91 0.07 1.19
C SER A 189 -13.73 0.73 1.94
N LEU A 190 -13.16 1.79 1.39
CA LEU A 190 -12.08 2.56 2.00
C LEU A 190 -12.56 3.84 2.72
N ASP A 191 -13.87 4.10 2.76
CA ASP A 191 -14.44 5.30 3.38
C ASP A 191 -14.08 5.41 4.87
N SER A 192 -14.00 4.28 5.59
CA SER A 192 -13.55 4.24 6.99
C SER A 192 -12.12 4.77 7.18
N MET A 193 -11.30 4.78 6.14
CA MET A 193 -9.89 5.22 6.19
C MET A 193 -9.69 6.67 5.77
N LEU A 194 -10.71 7.37 5.26
CA LEU A 194 -10.56 8.73 4.75
C LEU A 194 -10.07 9.71 5.82
N ALA A 195 -10.54 9.58 7.06
CA ALA A 195 -10.10 10.44 8.15
C ALA A 195 -8.60 10.27 8.44
N ALA A 196 -8.11 9.03 8.51
CA ALA A 196 -6.70 8.73 8.73
C ALA A 196 -5.83 9.16 7.54
N THR A 197 -6.33 8.96 6.31
CA THR A 197 -5.66 9.41 5.08
C THR A 197 -5.50 10.94 5.05
N ARG A 198 -6.54 11.71 5.37
CA ARG A 198 -6.47 13.18 5.46
C ARG A 198 -5.50 13.65 6.53
N ALA A 199 -5.58 13.06 7.73
CA ALA A 199 -4.69 13.41 8.83
C ALA A 199 -3.20 13.17 8.47
N GLY A 200 -2.94 12.18 7.65
CA GLY A 200 -1.62 11.90 7.14
C GLY A 200 -1.07 12.95 6.17
N LEU A 201 -1.92 13.52 5.32
CA LEU A 201 -1.52 14.56 4.35
C LEU A 201 -1.32 15.93 4.98
N ALA A 202 -1.83 16.17 6.20
CA ALA A 202 -1.73 17.44 6.91
C ALA A 202 -0.43 17.60 7.73
N ARG A 203 0.44 16.61 7.73
CA ARG A 203 1.75 16.57 8.43
C ARG A 203 2.89 16.85 7.48
#